data_809eece0e174b816edad8c30bfe2adc3
#
_entry.id   809eece0e174b816edad8c30bfe2adc3
#
_cell.length_a   1.000
_cell.length_b   1.000
_cell.length_c   1.000
_cell.angle_alpha   90.00
_cell.angle_beta   90.00
_cell.angle_gamma   90.00
#
_symmetry.space_group_name_H-M   'P 1'
#
loop_
_entity.id
_entity.type
_entity.pdbx_description
1 polymer ?
#
loop_
_entity_poly.entity_id
_entity_poly.type
_entity_poly.pdbx_seq_one_letter_code
_entity_poly.pdbx_strand_id
1 'polypeptide(L)'
;MATLRQGVNRNIGRILGTLRAEWQQLYNRYFGHIEHLEGDAKEICEQIVDRLWEGDFYRTSLGHFDFFWMRDFGTVAESLVKTGHKKHVLHTLKWALLQYRNSATVTTCIDKSGNCFNAPMHAVDTLPWLLHCLVVSDYDLNKSERKFLEHELRKYCRRYLDTTGHVRPIEFAEMRDAVI
;
A
#
# COMPACT_ATOMS: atom_id res chain seq x y z
N MET A 1 13.40 16.56 -23.88
CA MET A 1 12.90 15.27 -24.40
C MET A 1 12.92 14.12 -23.37
N ALA A 2 13.80 14.08 -22.36
CA ALA A 2 13.81 13.03 -21.32
C ALA A 2 12.59 13.07 -20.39
N THR A 3 12.08 14.22 -20.02
CA THR A 3 10.93 14.41 -19.13
C THR A 3 9.60 13.92 -19.71
N LEU A 4 9.39 14.07 -21.03
CA LEU A 4 8.20 13.57 -21.73
C LEU A 4 8.17 12.03 -21.80
N ARG A 5 9.31 11.39 -22.04
CA ARG A 5 9.41 9.91 -22.05
C ARG A 5 9.17 9.30 -20.65
N GLN A 6 9.62 9.96 -19.59
CA GLN A 6 9.36 9.50 -18.21
C GLN A 6 7.87 9.63 -17.84
N GLY A 7 7.18 10.66 -18.28
CA GLY A 7 5.73 10.85 -18.05
C GLY A 7 4.89 9.81 -18.76
N VAL A 8 5.21 9.48 -20.02
CA VAL A 8 4.50 8.48 -20.82
C VAL A 8 4.69 7.07 -20.23
N ASN A 9 5.93 6.70 -19.86
CA ASN A 9 6.17 5.40 -19.23
C ASN A 9 5.46 5.22 -17.86
N ARG A 10 5.35 6.29 -17.06
CA ARG A 10 4.59 6.24 -15.80
C ARG A 10 3.09 6.03 -16.02
N ASN A 11 2.50 6.68 -17.03
CA ASN A 11 1.09 6.51 -17.35
C ASN A 11 0.77 5.12 -17.92
N ILE A 12 1.64 4.59 -18.77
CA ILE A 12 1.50 3.21 -19.28
C ILE A 12 1.61 2.20 -18.14
N GLY A 13 2.56 2.34 -17.24
CA GLY A 13 2.70 1.47 -16.06
C GLY A 13 1.47 1.50 -15.15
N ARG A 14 0.84 2.67 -14.96
CA ARG A 14 -0.41 2.80 -14.19
C ARG A 14 -1.57 2.07 -14.86
N ILE A 15 -1.78 2.28 -16.15
CA ILE A 15 -2.85 1.64 -16.92
C ILE A 15 -2.68 0.12 -16.92
N LEU A 16 -1.48 -0.36 -17.18
CA LEU A 16 -1.16 -1.79 -17.17
C LEU A 16 -1.34 -2.40 -15.76
N GLY A 17 -0.94 -1.70 -14.69
CA GLY A 17 -1.15 -2.14 -13.32
C GLY A 17 -2.63 -2.27 -12.95
N THR A 18 -3.45 -1.27 -13.31
CA THR A 18 -4.90 -1.30 -13.09
C THR A 18 -5.57 -2.41 -13.90
N LEU A 19 -5.28 -2.52 -15.19
CA LEU A 19 -5.83 -3.59 -16.05
C LEU A 19 -5.43 -4.99 -15.55
N ARG A 20 -4.20 -5.15 -15.08
CA ARG A 20 -3.75 -6.43 -14.50
C ARG A 20 -4.48 -6.75 -13.20
N ALA A 21 -4.71 -5.76 -12.33
CA ALA A 21 -5.47 -5.94 -11.09
C ALA A 21 -6.92 -6.34 -11.40
N GLU A 22 -7.59 -5.65 -12.33
CA GLU A 22 -8.96 -5.98 -12.74
C GLU A 22 -9.06 -7.34 -13.39
N TRP A 23 -8.11 -7.68 -14.27
CA TRP A 23 -8.05 -9.01 -14.90
C TRP A 23 -7.84 -10.11 -13.86
N GLN A 24 -6.95 -9.92 -12.89
CA GLN A 24 -6.72 -10.87 -11.81
C GLN A 24 -7.98 -11.05 -10.96
N GLN A 25 -8.71 -9.98 -10.69
CA GLN A 25 -9.98 -10.03 -9.98
C GLN A 25 -11.02 -10.85 -10.72
N LEU A 26 -11.19 -10.59 -12.03
CA LEU A 26 -12.11 -11.35 -12.87
C LEU A 26 -11.71 -12.82 -12.95
N TYR A 27 -10.44 -13.10 -13.17
CA TYR A 27 -9.92 -14.46 -13.23
C TYR A 27 -10.19 -15.21 -11.92
N ASN A 28 -9.85 -14.62 -10.77
CA ASN A 28 -10.05 -15.24 -9.46
C ASN A 28 -11.53 -15.43 -9.13
N ARG A 29 -12.40 -14.51 -9.59
CA ARG A 29 -13.85 -14.64 -9.39
C ARG A 29 -14.47 -15.82 -10.14
N TYR A 30 -13.99 -16.10 -11.35
CA TYR A 30 -14.60 -17.12 -12.22
C TYR A 30 -13.83 -18.45 -12.22
N PHE A 31 -12.55 -18.42 -11.96
CA PHE A 31 -11.65 -19.57 -12.06
C PHE A 31 -10.81 -19.80 -10.79
N GLY A 32 -10.91 -18.91 -9.81
CA GLY A 32 -10.18 -19.02 -8.55
C GLY A 32 -10.69 -20.19 -7.74
N HIS A 33 -9.79 -21.00 -7.23
CA HIS A 33 -10.12 -22.06 -6.28
C HIS A 33 -10.34 -21.44 -4.90
N ILE A 34 -11.54 -21.65 -4.32
CA ILE A 34 -11.82 -21.26 -2.94
C ILE A 34 -11.21 -22.32 -2.04
N GLU A 35 -10.11 -21.98 -1.40
CA GLU A 35 -9.49 -22.85 -0.42
C GLU A 35 -10.23 -22.73 0.91
N HIS A 36 -10.69 -23.88 1.43
CA HIS A 36 -11.29 -23.93 2.75
C HIS A 36 -10.20 -24.13 3.80
N LEU A 37 -10.12 -23.22 4.76
CA LEU A 37 -9.22 -23.32 5.91
C LEU A 37 -9.99 -24.04 7.04
N GLU A 38 -9.33 -24.98 7.67
CA GLU A 38 -9.88 -25.74 8.79
C GLU A 38 -9.30 -25.25 10.11
N GLY A 39 -10.11 -25.29 11.18
CA GLY A 39 -9.70 -24.89 12.51
C GLY A 39 -10.66 -23.89 13.16
N ASP A 40 -10.31 -23.46 14.35
CA ASP A 40 -11.02 -22.36 15.00
C ASP A 40 -10.65 -20.99 14.37
N ALA A 41 -11.33 -19.94 14.80
CA ALA A 41 -11.11 -18.59 14.24
C ALA A 41 -9.66 -18.10 14.40
N LYS A 42 -8.98 -18.46 15.49
CA LYS A 42 -7.60 -18.08 15.74
C LYS A 42 -6.66 -18.83 14.81
N GLU A 43 -6.82 -20.16 14.71
CA GLU A 43 -6.03 -21.01 13.82
C GLU A 43 -6.16 -20.59 12.35
N ILE A 44 -7.39 -20.26 11.92
CA ILE A 44 -7.66 -19.76 10.57
C ILE A 44 -6.94 -18.41 10.36
N CYS A 45 -7.00 -17.47 11.30
CA CYS A 45 -6.30 -16.21 11.20
C CYS A 45 -4.77 -16.40 11.12
N GLU A 46 -4.20 -17.28 11.93
CA GLU A 46 -2.76 -17.59 11.89
C GLU A 46 -2.37 -18.20 10.52
N GLN A 47 -3.13 -19.15 9.99
CA GLN A 47 -2.91 -19.71 8.67
C GLN A 47 -2.98 -18.64 7.56
N ILE A 48 -3.93 -17.69 7.65
CA ILE A 48 -4.03 -16.59 6.68
C ILE A 48 -2.80 -15.69 6.76
N VAL A 49 -2.40 -15.28 7.96
CA VAL A 49 -1.22 -14.41 8.17
C VAL A 49 0.04 -15.05 7.61
N ASP A 50 0.27 -16.34 7.90
CA ASP A 50 1.43 -17.06 7.39
C ASP A 50 1.45 -17.16 5.86
N ARG A 51 0.30 -17.41 5.23
CA ARG A 51 0.18 -17.51 3.76
C ARG A 51 0.26 -16.17 3.03
N LEU A 52 -0.03 -15.08 3.73
CA LEU A 52 0.11 -13.72 3.16
C LEU A 52 1.56 -13.25 3.12
N TRP A 53 2.47 -13.91 3.82
CA TRP A 53 3.88 -13.56 3.84
C TRP A 53 4.61 -14.03 2.58
N GLU A 54 5.15 -13.10 1.80
CA GLU A 54 5.85 -13.36 0.53
C GLU A 54 7.39 -13.37 0.68
N GLY A 55 7.90 -13.40 1.93
CA GLY A 55 9.34 -13.35 2.22
C GLY A 55 9.85 -11.94 2.49
N ASP A 56 9.43 -10.96 1.71
CA ASP A 56 9.82 -9.55 1.86
C ASP A 56 8.70 -8.65 2.36
N PHE A 57 7.45 -9.00 2.08
CA PHE A 57 6.29 -8.20 2.47
C PHE A 57 5.03 -9.04 2.63
N TYR A 58 4.04 -8.49 3.33
CA TYR A 58 2.69 -9.04 3.36
C TYR A 58 1.88 -8.57 2.15
N ARG A 59 1.35 -9.51 1.37
CA ARG A 59 0.31 -9.18 0.39
C ARG A 59 -1.05 -8.99 1.08
N THR A 60 -1.98 -8.31 0.44
CA THR A 60 -3.26 -7.94 1.08
C THR A 60 -4.24 -9.08 1.16
N SER A 61 -4.26 -10.00 0.20
CA SER A 61 -5.16 -11.15 0.23
C SER A 61 -4.58 -12.38 -0.46
N LEU A 62 -5.18 -13.54 -0.19
CA LEU A 62 -4.78 -14.82 -0.80
C LEU A 62 -5.22 -14.97 -2.26
N GLY A 63 -6.06 -14.08 -2.78
CA GLY A 63 -6.60 -14.24 -4.12
C GLY A 63 -6.84 -12.93 -4.87
N HIS A 64 -7.69 -12.08 -4.35
CA HIS A 64 -8.25 -10.97 -5.11
C HIS A 64 -7.31 -9.78 -5.27
N PHE A 65 -6.60 -9.41 -4.19
CA PHE A 65 -5.64 -8.30 -4.15
C PHE A 65 -4.24 -8.85 -3.88
N ASP A 66 -3.60 -9.34 -4.93
CA ASP A 66 -2.29 -10.01 -4.87
C ASP A 66 -1.11 -9.01 -4.82
N PHE A 67 -1.35 -7.79 -4.33
CA PHE A 67 -0.37 -6.72 -4.17
C PHE A 67 -0.26 -6.29 -2.71
N PHE A 68 0.79 -5.54 -2.42
CA PHE A 68 0.85 -4.79 -1.16
C PHE A 68 -0.04 -3.55 -1.28
N TRP A 69 -0.97 -3.38 -0.32
CA TRP A 69 -1.82 -2.19 -0.19
C TRP A 69 -1.55 -1.53 1.16
N MET A 70 -1.09 -0.28 1.12
CA MET A 70 -0.68 0.41 2.34
C MET A 70 -1.82 0.59 3.34
N ARG A 71 -3.03 0.91 2.88
CA ARG A 71 -4.20 1.05 3.75
C ARG A 71 -4.53 -0.24 4.47
N ASP A 72 -4.67 -1.32 3.72
CA ASP A 72 -5.04 -2.64 4.25
C ASP A 72 -3.98 -3.14 5.24
N PHE A 73 -2.72 -3.02 4.88
CA PHE A 73 -1.62 -3.32 5.80
C PHE A 73 -1.66 -2.43 7.04
N GLY A 74 -1.97 -1.13 6.89
CA GLY A 74 -2.09 -0.17 7.98
C GLY A 74 -3.13 -0.57 9.02
N THR A 75 -4.27 -1.07 8.58
CA THR A 75 -5.36 -1.49 9.48
C THR A 75 -5.01 -2.70 10.35
N VAL A 76 -4.09 -3.55 9.91
CA VAL A 76 -3.72 -4.80 10.63
C VAL A 76 -2.34 -4.74 11.28
N ALA A 77 -1.51 -3.76 10.95
CA ALA A 77 -0.11 -3.71 11.38
C ALA A 77 0.06 -3.79 12.91
N GLU A 78 -0.75 -3.04 13.67
CA GLU A 78 -0.70 -3.06 15.13
C GLU A 78 -1.06 -4.44 15.69
N SER A 79 -2.07 -5.10 15.12
CA SER A 79 -2.47 -6.45 15.50
C SER A 79 -1.37 -7.46 15.20
N LEU A 80 -0.73 -7.37 14.02
CA LEU A 80 0.41 -8.20 13.67
C LEU A 80 1.58 -8.03 14.64
N VAL A 81 1.87 -6.80 15.05
CA VAL A 81 2.91 -6.54 16.07
C VAL A 81 2.56 -7.20 17.40
N LYS A 82 1.30 -7.05 17.87
CA LYS A 82 0.82 -7.61 19.14
C LYS A 82 0.77 -9.14 19.15
N THR A 83 0.57 -9.77 18.01
CA THR A 83 0.50 -11.23 17.85
C THR A 83 1.85 -11.89 17.52
N GLY A 84 2.96 -11.13 17.61
CA GLY A 84 4.31 -11.70 17.49
C GLY A 84 4.94 -11.56 16.11
N HIS A 85 4.25 -10.99 15.14
CA HIS A 85 4.74 -10.83 13.76
C HIS A 85 5.54 -9.52 13.53
N LYS A 86 6.01 -8.86 14.62
CA LYS A 86 6.75 -7.58 14.54
C LYS A 86 7.89 -7.62 13.53
N LYS A 87 8.66 -8.72 13.46
CA LYS A 87 9.77 -8.85 12.51
C LYS A 87 9.31 -8.75 11.05
N HIS A 88 8.21 -9.41 10.70
CA HIS A 88 7.64 -9.36 9.36
C HIS A 88 7.07 -7.99 9.04
N VAL A 89 6.43 -7.31 10.02
CA VAL A 89 5.96 -5.92 9.86
C VAL A 89 7.12 -4.98 9.57
N LEU A 90 8.21 -5.05 10.33
CA LEU A 90 9.42 -4.25 10.10
C LEU A 90 10.04 -4.53 8.72
N HIS A 91 10.06 -5.79 8.29
CA HIS A 91 10.57 -6.17 6.97
C HIS A 91 9.70 -5.60 5.84
N THR A 92 8.38 -5.74 5.95
CA THR A 92 7.40 -5.14 5.02
C THR A 92 7.58 -3.64 4.89
N LEU A 93 7.72 -2.93 6.02
CA LEU A 93 7.93 -1.48 6.02
C LEU A 93 9.25 -1.07 5.37
N LYS A 94 10.33 -1.80 5.65
CA LYS A 94 11.64 -1.57 5.03
C LYS A 94 11.57 -1.76 3.52
N TRP A 95 10.92 -2.84 3.07
CA TRP A 95 10.69 -3.11 1.65
C TRP A 95 9.84 -2.01 1.00
N ALA A 96 8.70 -1.66 1.60
CA ALA A 96 7.80 -0.63 1.06
C ALA A 96 8.47 0.75 0.98
N LEU A 97 9.22 1.17 2.02
CA LEU A 97 9.98 2.42 2.02
C LEU A 97 11.05 2.45 0.92
N LEU A 98 11.71 1.32 0.65
CA LEU A 98 12.66 1.22 -0.45
C LEU A 98 11.98 1.47 -1.79
N GLN A 99 10.82 0.82 -2.05
CA GLN A 99 10.09 0.99 -3.31
C GLN A 99 9.54 2.42 -3.46
N TYR A 100 8.96 2.99 -2.41
CA TYR A 100 8.48 4.38 -2.43
C TYR A 100 9.61 5.39 -2.70
N ARG A 101 10.79 5.18 -2.13
CA ARG A 101 11.95 6.03 -2.39
C ARG A 101 12.44 5.91 -3.83
N ASN A 102 12.46 4.70 -4.39
CA ASN A 102 12.83 4.46 -5.79
C ASN A 102 11.84 5.12 -6.76
N SER A 103 10.55 5.14 -6.42
CA SER A 103 9.50 5.83 -7.18
C SER A 103 9.40 7.33 -6.90
N ALA A 104 10.11 7.83 -5.88
CA ALA A 104 10.07 9.21 -5.37
C ALA A 104 8.66 9.68 -4.94
N THR A 105 7.78 8.75 -4.56
CA THR A 105 6.43 9.07 -4.05
C THR A 105 5.82 7.89 -3.29
N VAL A 106 4.96 8.18 -2.31
CA VAL A 106 4.12 7.18 -1.64
C VAL A 106 2.88 6.93 -2.50
N THR A 107 2.57 5.66 -2.75
CA THR A 107 1.42 5.22 -3.56
C THR A 107 0.55 4.24 -2.80
N THR A 108 -0.70 4.05 -3.24
CA THR A 108 -1.66 3.10 -2.63
C THR A 108 -1.16 1.67 -2.65
N CYS A 109 -0.51 1.28 -3.75
CA CYS A 109 -0.14 -0.10 -4.02
C CYS A 109 1.31 -0.22 -4.45
N ILE A 110 1.88 -1.41 -4.20
CA ILE A 110 3.16 -1.86 -4.76
C ILE A 110 2.96 -3.29 -5.25
N ASP A 111 3.30 -3.59 -6.51
CA ASP A 111 3.23 -4.94 -7.03
C ASP A 111 4.42 -5.82 -6.54
N LYS A 112 4.36 -7.11 -6.83
CA LYS A 112 5.43 -8.07 -6.46
C LYS A 112 6.79 -7.75 -7.07
N SER A 113 6.82 -6.99 -8.16
CA SER A 113 8.05 -6.54 -8.82
C SER A 113 8.58 -5.23 -8.23
N GLY A 114 7.91 -4.66 -7.22
CA GLY A 114 8.29 -3.39 -6.59
C GLY A 114 7.81 -2.14 -7.33
N ASN A 115 6.94 -2.27 -8.34
CA ASN A 115 6.40 -1.11 -9.04
C ASN A 115 5.31 -0.44 -8.19
N CYS A 116 5.48 0.84 -7.95
CA CYS A 116 4.57 1.69 -7.19
C CYS A 116 3.49 2.30 -8.10
N PHE A 117 2.22 2.15 -7.74
CA PHE A 117 1.10 2.70 -8.50
C PHE A 117 -0.09 3.04 -7.60
N ASN A 118 -1.02 3.84 -8.11
CA ASN A 118 -2.29 4.12 -7.44
C ASN A 118 -3.41 3.37 -8.14
N ALA A 119 -4.21 2.60 -7.41
CA ALA A 119 -5.35 1.87 -7.93
C ALA A 119 -6.56 2.02 -6.97
N PRO A 120 -7.73 2.39 -7.50
CA PRO A 120 -7.95 2.96 -8.83
C PRO A 120 -7.35 4.35 -8.94
N MET A 121 -7.09 5.02 -7.80
CA MET A 121 -6.52 6.37 -7.71
C MET A 121 -5.67 6.53 -6.45
N HIS A 122 -5.05 7.71 -6.30
CA HIS A 122 -4.33 8.05 -5.08
C HIS A 122 -5.29 8.18 -3.90
N ALA A 123 -5.02 7.43 -2.82
CA ALA A 123 -5.77 7.53 -1.58
C ALA A 123 -5.07 8.48 -0.60
N VAL A 124 -5.82 9.48 -0.12
CA VAL A 124 -5.30 10.52 0.78
C VAL A 124 -4.77 9.94 2.08
N ASP A 125 -5.32 8.86 2.57
CA ASP A 125 -4.94 8.20 3.81
C ASP A 125 -3.69 7.29 3.71
N THR A 126 -3.11 7.10 2.52
CA THR A 126 -1.95 6.21 2.32
C THR A 126 -0.74 6.64 3.15
N LEU A 127 -0.36 7.91 3.12
CA LEU A 127 0.76 8.42 3.92
C LEU A 127 0.46 8.38 5.43
N PRO A 128 -0.71 8.80 5.92
CA PRO A 128 -1.11 8.61 7.32
C PRO A 128 -0.99 7.16 7.81
N TRP A 129 -1.46 6.18 7.02
CA TRP A 129 -1.31 4.76 7.38
C TRP A 129 0.15 4.30 7.43
N LEU A 130 0.98 4.75 6.48
CA LEU A 130 2.42 4.46 6.52
C LEU A 130 3.06 5.00 7.82
N LEU A 131 2.76 6.25 8.18
CA LEU A 131 3.28 6.86 9.42
C LEU A 131 2.78 6.13 10.67
N HIS A 132 1.50 5.74 10.70
CA HIS A 132 0.94 4.92 11.78
C HIS A 132 1.69 3.60 11.94
N CYS A 133 1.93 2.86 10.85
CA CYS A 133 2.67 1.60 10.89
C CYS A 133 4.08 1.76 11.43
N LEU A 134 4.78 2.83 11.04
CA LEU A 134 6.13 3.12 11.56
C LEU A 134 6.13 3.34 13.07
N VAL A 135 5.12 4.04 13.58
CA VAL A 135 4.98 4.31 15.03
C VAL A 135 4.64 3.03 15.81
N VAL A 136 3.60 2.29 15.39
CA VAL A 136 3.14 1.11 16.14
C VAL A 136 4.13 -0.06 16.12
N SER A 137 5.03 -0.09 15.12
CA SER A 137 6.07 -1.10 15.01
C SER A 137 7.41 -0.70 15.66
N ASP A 138 7.55 0.53 16.16
CA ASP A 138 8.81 1.14 16.59
C ASP A 138 9.90 1.05 15.49
N TYR A 139 9.54 1.39 14.26
CA TYR A 139 10.48 1.34 13.13
C TYR A 139 11.54 2.42 13.26
N ASP A 140 12.81 2.01 13.26
CA ASP A 140 13.95 2.93 13.31
C ASP A 140 14.30 3.44 11.91
N LEU A 141 13.90 4.69 11.63
CA LEU A 141 14.14 5.36 10.36
C LEU A 141 15.61 5.76 10.20
N ASN A 142 16.24 5.29 9.15
CA ASN A 142 17.54 5.83 8.77
C ASN A 142 17.43 7.26 8.20
N LYS A 143 18.58 7.94 8.07
CA LYS A 143 18.64 9.35 7.65
C LYS A 143 17.98 9.61 6.29
N SER A 144 18.09 8.69 5.35
CA SER A 144 17.54 8.86 4.00
C SER A 144 16.03 8.61 3.94
N GLU A 145 15.52 7.66 4.72
CA GLU A 145 14.09 7.41 4.89
C GLU A 145 13.39 8.59 5.57
N ARG A 146 13.99 9.10 6.64
CA ARG A 146 13.49 10.32 7.33
C ARG A 146 13.38 11.50 6.37
N LYS A 147 14.44 11.78 5.59
CA LYS A 147 14.45 12.88 4.61
C LYS A 147 13.35 12.69 3.55
N PHE A 148 13.13 11.48 3.08
CA PHE A 148 12.08 11.15 2.13
C PHE A 148 10.69 11.39 2.72
N LEU A 149 10.42 10.86 3.92
CA LEU A 149 9.13 11.03 4.59
C LEU A 149 8.83 12.49 4.95
N GLU A 150 9.83 13.26 5.39
CA GLU A 150 9.67 14.70 5.61
C GLU A 150 9.31 15.45 4.32
N HIS A 151 9.86 15.04 3.19
CA HIS A 151 9.49 15.61 1.89
C HIS A 151 8.05 15.28 1.52
N GLU A 152 7.65 14.01 1.61
CA GLU A 152 6.29 13.56 1.31
C GLU A 152 5.27 14.17 2.28
N LEU A 153 5.59 14.31 3.57
CA LEU A 153 4.73 14.95 4.55
C LEU A 153 4.51 16.44 4.23
N ARG A 154 5.58 17.19 3.89
CA ARG A 154 5.44 18.59 3.46
C ARG A 154 4.58 18.73 2.21
N LYS A 155 4.72 17.82 1.25
CA LYS A 155 3.91 17.76 0.03
C LYS A 155 2.45 17.44 0.34
N TYR A 156 2.21 16.47 1.24
CA TYR A 156 0.90 16.10 1.74
C TYR A 156 0.18 17.27 2.41
N CYS A 157 0.83 17.92 3.39
CA CYS A 157 0.24 19.06 4.10
C CYS A 157 -0.13 20.21 3.14
N ARG A 158 0.73 20.54 2.19
CA ARG A 158 0.46 21.61 1.21
C ARG A 158 -0.70 21.28 0.27
N ARG A 159 -0.83 20.01 -0.11
CA ARG A 159 -1.82 19.58 -1.11
C ARG A 159 -3.18 19.29 -0.49
N TYR A 160 -3.22 18.60 0.62
CA TYR A 160 -4.44 18.00 1.14
C TYR A 160 -4.99 18.67 2.41
N LEU A 161 -4.18 19.42 3.14
CA LEU A 161 -4.65 20.08 4.36
C LEU A 161 -4.97 21.56 4.11
N ASP A 162 -6.00 22.05 4.81
CA ASP A 162 -6.29 23.47 4.91
C ASP A 162 -5.42 24.14 6.01
N THR A 163 -5.66 25.43 6.26
CA THR A 163 -4.93 26.20 7.27
C THR A 163 -5.18 25.74 8.70
N THR A 164 -6.24 24.97 8.93
CA THR A 164 -6.62 24.41 10.25
C THR A 164 -6.16 22.97 10.43
N GLY A 165 -5.53 22.37 9.40
CA GLY A 165 -5.03 21.01 9.41
C GLY A 165 -6.06 19.93 9.04
N HIS A 166 -7.25 20.34 8.59
CA HIS A 166 -8.24 19.39 8.09
C HIS A 166 -8.04 19.08 6.61
N VAL A 167 -8.45 17.88 6.20
CA VAL A 167 -8.42 17.48 4.79
C VAL A 167 -9.42 18.32 4.00
N ARG A 168 -8.98 18.90 2.90
CA ARG A 168 -9.81 19.78 2.05
C ARG A 168 -10.98 19.01 1.43
N PRO A 169 -12.22 19.52 1.50
CA PRO A 169 -13.39 18.84 0.95
C PRO A 169 -13.32 18.58 -0.56
N ILE A 170 -12.66 19.46 -1.32
CA ILE A 170 -12.52 19.37 -2.79
C ILE A 170 -11.78 18.11 -3.20
N GLU A 171 -10.71 17.75 -2.49
CA GLU A 171 -9.96 16.52 -2.78
C GLU A 171 -10.79 15.25 -2.54
N PHE A 172 -11.75 15.31 -1.60
CA PHE A 172 -12.71 14.22 -1.38
C PHE A 172 -13.75 14.13 -2.50
N ALA A 173 -14.20 15.26 -3.04
CA ALA A 173 -15.15 15.31 -4.17
C ALA A 173 -14.51 14.76 -5.45
N GLU A 174 -13.28 15.16 -5.77
CA GLU A 174 -12.53 14.63 -6.91
C GLU A 174 -12.31 13.12 -6.83
N MET A 175 -12.09 12.59 -5.63
CA MET A 175 -11.99 11.14 -5.42
C MET A 175 -13.33 10.42 -5.66
N ARG A 176 -14.45 11.03 -5.28
CA ARG A 176 -15.78 10.45 -5.48
C ARG A 176 -16.19 10.46 -6.94
N ASP A 177 -15.94 11.56 -7.65
CA ASP A 177 -16.38 11.75 -9.03
C ASP A 177 -15.53 10.96 -10.05
N ALA A 178 -14.35 10.49 -9.64
CA ALA A 178 -13.51 9.62 -10.44
C ALA A 178 -13.88 8.12 -10.32
N VAL A 179 -14.83 7.76 -9.44
CA VAL A 179 -15.31 6.38 -9.19
C VAL A 179 -16.66 6.12 -9.89
N ILE A 180 -17.29 7.13 -10.49
CA ILE A 180 -18.50 7.03 -11.30
C ILE A 180 -18.11 7.07 -12.77
#